data_e5d6d4f6214b0ce91c9c0744595b7cab
#
_entry.id   e5d6d4f6214b0ce91c9c0744595b7cab
#
_cell.length_a   1.000
_cell.length_b   1.000
_cell.length_c   1.000
_cell.angle_alpha   90.00
_cell.angle_beta   90.00
_cell.angle_gamma   90.00
#
_symmetry.space_group_name_H-M   'P 1'
#
loop_
_entity.id
_entity.type
_entity.pdbx_description
1 polymer ?
#
loop_
_entity_poly.entity_id
_entity_poly.type
_entity_poly.pdbx_seq_one_letter_code
_entity_poly.pdbx_strand_id
1 'polypeptide(L)'
;MRYSTPLLAGFATLATASPIDLSRSTLHKLFIRQDVQSAINASLPNVTIFATGGTIASQGTSNTQTTGYSVGLGVQQLVNAVPEILNISNIAGYQISNVDSGSINETISLKLAKMINEELAKDTVSGVVVTHGTDTLEETAFFLESTVNSSKPVILVGAMRPATALSADGPLNLFQAVTLAASPAGRNRGTMVVLNDRIGSAFYTTKNNANTLDTFFSTEAGQLGVFINQVPFFFYAPSEPVGRVQFDVSNVTDLAQVDILYSHQDMDPYLFNATIDGGADGIVYAGVGAGGMSRVASLNAERVFNATGIPIVASHRSSDGLNIVAACNHDGLGLR
;
A
#
# COMPACT_ATOMS: atom_id res chain seq x y z
N MET A 1 24.02 48.20 -34.69
CA MET A 1 22.63 47.81 -34.37
C MET A 1 22.67 47.02 -33.06
N ARG A 2 22.20 47.60 -31.97
CA ARG A 2 22.14 46.93 -30.67
C ARG A 2 20.69 46.46 -30.46
N TYR A 3 20.46 45.19 -30.35
CA TYR A 3 19.16 44.63 -29.97
C TYR A 3 19.11 44.54 -28.44
N SER A 4 18.22 45.27 -27.85
CA SER A 4 17.85 45.17 -26.43
C SER A 4 16.66 44.22 -26.31
N THR A 5 16.87 43.11 -25.60
CA THR A 5 15.82 42.16 -25.21
C THR A 5 15.19 42.63 -23.90
N PRO A 6 13.85 42.72 -23.77
CA PRO A 6 13.23 43.01 -22.48
C PRO A 6 13.20 41.78 -21.59
N LEU A 7 13.68 41.94 -20.36
CA LEU A 7 13.50 40.95 -19.28
C LEU A 7 12.03 40.93 -18.88
N LEU A 8 11.34 39.83 -19.09
CA LEU A 8 10.05 39.56 -18.44
C LEU A 8 10.33 39.11 -17.00
N ALA A 9 10.05 39.97 -16.04
CA ALA A 9 9.99 39.61 -14.64
C ALA A 9 8.66 38.88 -14.35
N GLY A 10 8.69 37.56 -14.28
CA GLY A 10 7.57 36.76 -13.82
C GLY A 10 7.46 36.85 -12.30
N PHE A 11 6.41 37.51 -11.80
CA PHE A 11 6.06 37.44 -10.38
C PHE A 11 5.54 36.06 -10.07
N ALA A 12 6.34 35.25 -9.37
CA ALA A 12 5.87 34.04 -8.72
C ALA A 12 5.07 34.44 -7.47
N THR A 13 3.76 34.35 -7.51
CA THR A 13 2.93 34.42 -6.31
C THR A 13 3.15 33.16 -5.51
N LEU A 14 3.87 33.26 -4.40
CA LEU A 14 3.93 32.25 -3.37
C LEU A 14 2.53 32.11 -2.76
N ALA A 15 1.82 31.07 -3.13
CA ALA A 15 0.64 30.64 -2.39
C ALA A 15 1.11 30.19 -1.01
N THR A 16 0.86 30.95 0.02
CA THR A 16 1.01 30.53 1.42
C THR A 16 -0.10 29.53 1.71
N ALA A 17 0.21 28.26 1.64
CA ALA A 17 -0.65 27.23 2.20
C ALA A 17 -0.65 27.43 3.72
N SER A 18 -1.78 27.86 4.27
CA SER A 18 -1.98 27.84 5.72
C SER A 18 -1.97 26.39 6.20
N PRO A 19 -1.31 26.07 7.32
CA PRO A 19 -1.38 24.74 7.87
C PRO A 19 -2.85 24.42 8.17
N ILE A 20 -3.36 23.33 7.63
CA ILE A 20 -4.68 22.81 7.97
C ILE A 20 -4.57 22.29 9.39
N ASP A 21 -5.19 22.98 10.34
CA ASP A 21 -5.32 22.51 11.72
C ASP A 21 -6.27 21.31 11.73
N LEU A 22 -5.69 20.11 11.61
CA LEU A 22 -6.39 18.85 11.77
C LEU A 22 -6.55 18.55 13.27
N SER A 23 -7.41 19.29 13.95
CA SER A 23 -7.80 18.94 15.32
C SER A 23 -8.36 17.51 15.36
N ARG A 24 -8.10 16.76 16.45
CA ARG A 24 -8.60 15.38 16.64
C ARG A 24 -10.11 15.22 16.37
N SER A 25 -10.89 16.30 16.56
CA SER A 25 -12.32 16.32 16.26
C SER A 25 -12.67 16.29 14.76
N THR A 26 -11.78 16.79 13.89
CA THR A 26 -11.97 16.76 12.44
C THR A 26 -11.65 15.38 11.87
N LEU A 27 -10.63 14.69 12.43
CA LEU A 27 -10.30 13.30 12.08
C LEU A 27 -11.46 12.33 12.40
N HIS A 28 -12.19 12.56 13.49
CA HIS A 28 -13.35 11.71 13.85
C HIS A 28 -14.49 11.77 12.85
N LYS A 29 -14.61 12.84 12.05
CA LYS A 29 -15.64 12.97 11.00
C LYS A 29 -15.28 12.24 9.69
N LEU A 30 -14.04 11.78 9.51
CA LEU A 30 -13.61 11.04 8.33
C LEU A 30 -13.98 9.54 8.38
N PHE A 31 -14.48 9.05 9.52
CA PHE A 31 -14.85 7.64 9.70
C PHE A 31 -16.35 7.42 9.57
N ILE A 32 -16.91 7.64 8.38
CA ILE A 32 -18.28 7.20 8.09
C ILE A 32 -18.22 5.69 7.87
N ARG A 33 -18.65 4.92 8.87
CA ARG A 33 -18.86 3.48 8.72
C ARG A 33 -20.13 3.29 7.92
N GLN A 34 -20.01 2.78 6.71
CA GLN A 34 -21.16 2.39 5.89
C GLN A 34 -21.06 0.87 5.68
N ASP A 35 -21.79 0.14 6.47
CA ASP A 35 -21.82 -1.32 6.40
C ASP A 35 -22.75 -1.76 5.26
N VAL A 36 -22.27 -2.71 4.48
CA VAL A 36 -22.98 -3.37 3.39
C VAL A 36 -23.21 -4.82 3.77
N GLN A 37 -24.40 -5.33 3.50
CA GLN A 37 -24.68 -6.75 3.58
C GLN A 37 -25.59 -7.15 2.42
N SER A 38 -25.12 -8.06 1.56
CA SER A 38 -25.96 -8.68 0.55
C SER A 38 -26.97 -9.66 1.16
N ALA A 39 -27.99 -10.02 0.39
CA ALA A 39 -28.82 -11.18 0.73
C ALA A 39 -27.94 -12.44 0.82
N ILE A 40 -28.20 -13.27 1.83
CA ILE A 40 -27.38 -14.48 2.07
C ILE A 40 -27.92 -15.64 1.23
N ASN A 41 -27.02 -16.22 0.42
CA ASN A 41 -27.23 -17.48 -0.25
C ASN A 41 -26.31 -18.53 0.40
N ALA A 42 -26.87 -19.53 1.06
CA ALA A 42 -26.11 -20.54 1.81
C ALA A 42 -25.18 -21.40 0.93
N SER A 43 -25.35 -21.40 -0.39
CA SER A 43 -24.48 -22.12 -1.33
C SER A 43 -23.24 -21.34 -1.75
N LEU A 44 -23.16 -20.04 -1.42
CA LEU A 44 -22.06 -19.18 -1.80
C LEU A 44 -21.11 -18.92 -0.63
N PRO A 45 -19.79 -18.77 -0.91
CA PRO A 45 -18.83 -18.34 0.10
C PRO A 45 -19.10 -16.90 0.56
N ASN A 46 -18.65 -16.56 1.76
CA ASN A 46 -18.75 -15.20 2.29
C ASN A 46 -17.42 -14.45 2.12
N VAL A 47 -17.46 -13.28 1.52
CA VAL A 47 -16.30 -12.38 1.35
C VAL A 47 -16.62 -11.04 1.99
N THR A 48 -15.67 -10.50 2.72
CA THR A 48 -15.78 -9.17 3.32
C THR A 48 -14.90 -8.17 2.58
N ILE A 49 -15.49 -7.02 2.19
CA ILE A 49 -14.79 -5.92 1.52
C ILE A 49 -14.50 -4.82 2.53
N PHE A 50 -13.24 -4.42 2.67
CA PHE A 50 -12.78 -3.26 3.42
C PHE A 50 -12.39 -2.14 2.47
N ALA A 51 -13.16 -1.04 2.45
CA ALA A 51 -12.92 0.07 1.55
C ALA A 51 -12.14 1.19 2.23
N THR A 52 -11.01 1.60 1.64
CA THR A 52 -10.18 2.70 2.17
C THR A 52 -10.23 3.97 1.33
N GLY A 53 -10.76 3.90 0.10
CA GLY A 53 -10.81 5.01 -0.85
C GLY A 53 -9.95 4.75 -2.09
N GLY A 54 -9.20 5.77 -2.52
CA GLY A 54 -8.32 5.71 -3.68
C GLY A 54 -9.03 5.83 -5.03
N THR A 55 -8.28 5.67 -6.11
CA THR A 55 -8.75 5.85 -7.50
C THR A 55 -9.93 4.94 -7.86
N ILE A 56 -9.97 3.72 -7.36
CA ILE A 56 -11.08 2.78 -7.57
C ILE A 56 -12.42 3.33 -7.04
N ALA A 57 -12.35 4.20 -6.03
CA ALA A 57 -13.50 4.88 -5.41
C ALA A 57 -13.61 6.35 -5.87
N SER A 58 -12.96 6.74 -6.96
CA SER A 58 -12.89 8.13 -7.42
C SER A 58 -13.74 8.37 -8.64
N GLN A 59 -14.16 9.64 -8.78
CA GLN A 59 -14.96 10.13 -9.89
C GLN A 59 -14.30 11.36 -10.53
N GLY A 60 -14.21 11.37 -11.85
CA GLY A 60 -13.85 12.53 -12.63
C GLY A 60 -15.09 13.33 -13.07
N THR A 61 -14.88 14.57 -13.53
CA THR A 61 -15.93 15.44 -14.07
C THR A 61 -16.31 15.08 -15.52
N SER A 62 -15.48 14.27 -16.19
CA SER A 62 -15.76 13.74 -17.53
C SER A 62 -15.21 12.31 -17.66
N ASN A 63 -15.75 11.57 -18.63
CA ASN A 63 -15.31 10.19 -18.89
C ASN A 63 -13.94 10.07 -19.60
N THR A 64 -13.37 11.17 -20.04
CA THR A 64 -12.00 11.23 -20.60
C THR A 64 -10.96 11.68 -19.57
N GLN A 65 -11.41 12.03 -18.35
CA GLN A 65 -10.52 12.47 -17.28
C GLN A 65 -9.88 11.27 -16.61
N THR A 66 -8.54 11.24 -16.56
CA THR A 66 -7.73 10.19 -15.90
C THR A 66 -6.83 10.74 -14.79
N THR A 67 -6.87 12.05 -14.54
CA THR A 67 -6.11 12.74 -13.47
C THR A 67 -6.95 13.84 -12.85
N GLY A 68 -6.61 14.29 -11.63
CA GLY A 68 -7.34 15.40 -10.98
C GLY A 68 -8.79 15.05 -10.58
N TYR A 69 -9.09 13.79 -10.34
CA TYR A 69 -10.37 13.30 -9.85
C TYR A 69 -10.42 13.33 -8.32
N SER A 70 -11.59 13.13 -7.75
CA SER A 70 -11.80 13.10 -6.29
C SER A 70 -12.34 11.75 -5.82
N VAL A 71 -11.87 11.31 -4.65
CA VAL A 71 -12.42 10.15 -3.95
C VAL A 71 -13.81 10.50 -3.41
N GLY A 72 -14.80 9.64 -3.65
CA GLY A 72 -16.18 9.94 -3.27
C GLY A 72 -17.11 8.74 -3.20
N LEU A 73 -16.74 7.60 -3.78
CA LEU A 73 -17.57 6.39 -3.76
C LEU A 73 -17.34 5.61 -2.46
N GLY A 74 -18.42 5.26 -1.79
CA GLY A 74 -18.37 4.34 -0.66
C GLY A 74 -18.45 2.88 -1.07
N VAL A 75 -18.23 1.97 -0.11
CA VAL A 75 -18.23 0.52 -0.35
C VAL A 75 -19.51 0.01 -1.01
N GLN A 76 -20.68 0.57 -0.67
CA GLN A 76 -21.95 0.18 -1.30
C GLN A 76 -21.99 0.51 -2.80
N GLN A 77 -21.45 1.67 -3.20
CA GLN A 77 -21.41 2.07 -4.60
C GLN A 77 -20.43 1.20 -5.39
N LEU A 78 -19.30 0.79 -4.79
CA LEU A 78 -18.37 -0.16 -5.40
C LEU A 78 -19.05 -1.51 -5.66
N VAL A 79 -19.76 -2.05 -4.68
CA VAL A 79 -20.54 -3.29 -4.81
C VAL A 79 -21.62 -3.15 -5.89
N ASN A 80 -22.35 -2.04 -5.91
CA ASN A 80 -23.42 -1.80 -6.90
C ASN A 80 -22.87 -1.62 -8.32
N ALA A 81 -21.61 -1.17 -8.46
CA ALA A 81 -20.97 -1.01 -9.77
C ALA A 81 -20.59 -2.36 -10.41
N VAL A 82 -20.53 -3.44 -9.62
CA VAL A 82 -20.14 -4.79 -10.08
C VAL A 82 -21.11 -5.81 -9.50
N PRO A 83 -22.39 -5.81 -9.91
CA PRO A 83 -23.41 -6.70 -9.35
C PRO A 83 -23.11 -8.20 -9.56
N GLU A 84 -22.26 -8.52 -10.51
CA GLU A 84 -21.80 -9.88 -10.82
C GLU A 84 -21.10 -10.56 -9.63
N ILE A 85 -20.50 -9.79 -8.72
CA ILE A 85 -19.88 -10.35 -7.50
C ILE A 85 -20.90 -11.04 -6.59
N LEU A 86 -22.15 -10.64 -6.63
CA LEU A 86 -23.23 -11.25 -5.86
C LEU A 86 -23.65 -12.64 -6.37
N ASN A 87 -23.23 -12.99 -7.60
CA ASN A 87 -23.45 -14.32 -8.16
C ASN A 87 -22.40 -15.34 -7.69
N ILE A 88 -21.28 -14.86 -7.15
CA ILE A 88 -20.13 -15.70 -6.77
C ILE A 88 -19.86 -15.69 -5.27
N SER A 89 -20.40 -14.70 -4.53
CA SER A 89 -20.16 -14.56 -3.09
C SER A 89 -21.26 -13.79 -2.39
N ASN A 90 -21.51 -14.12 -1.12
CA ASN A 90 -22.19 -13.23 -0.20
C ASN A 90 -21.22 -12.12 0.23
N ILE A 91 -21.64 -10.88 0.14
CA ILE A 91 -20.77 -9.73 0.41
C ILE A 91 -21.18 -9.04 1.71
N ALA A 92 -20.21 -8.88 2.62
CA ALA A 92 -20.21 -7.88 3.67
C ALA A 92 -19.24 -6.77 3.31
N GLY A 93 -19.47 -5.52 3.74
CA GLY A 93 -18.59 -4.40 3.42
C GLY A 93 -18.47 -3.40 4.55
N TYR A 94 -17.25 -2.94 4.81
CA TYR A 94 -16.93 -1.93 5.80
C TYR A 94 -16.20 -0.75 5.16
N GLN A 95 -16.64 0.46 5.45
CA GLN A 95 -15.89 1.67 5.10
C GLN A 95 -14.88 1.96 6.20
N ILE A 96 -13.61 1.75 5.92
CA ILE A 96 -12.51 2.00 6.87
C ILE A 96 -12.12 3.47 6.86
N SER A 97 -11.90 4.02 5.68
CA SER A 97 -11.66 5.43 5.37
C SER A 97 -12.15 5.73 3.95
N ASN A 98 -12.09 6.97 3.51
CA ASN A 98 -12.39 7.35 2.13
C ASN A 98 -11.43 8.47 1.71
N VAL A 99 -10.16 8.11 1.56
CA VAL A 99 -9.06 9.04 1.32
C VAL A 99 -8.19 8.57 0.16
N ASP A 100 -7.37 9.48 -0.37
CA ASP A 100 -6.27 9.10 -1.25
C ASP A 100 -5.24 8.26 -0.48
N SER A 101 -4.59 7.33 -1.15
CA SER A 101 -3.68 6.40 -0.48
C SER A 101 -2.50 7.08 0.22
N GLY A 102 -2.03 8.21 -0.29
CA GLY A 102 -1.03 9.03 0.40
C GLY A 102 -1.47 9.61 1.75
N SER A 103 -2.78 9.54 2.07
CA SER A 103 -3.35 9.97 3.35
C SER A 103 -3.67 8.80 4.30
N ILE A 104 -3.36 7.57 3.91
CA ILE A 104 -3.40 6.42 4.82
C ILE A 104 -2.33 6.62 5.89
N ASN A 105 -2.71 6.41 7.14
CA ASN A 105 -1.86 6.60 8.30
C ASN A 105 -1.91 5.38 9.22
N GLU A 106 -1.10 5.40 10.27
CA GLU A 106 -1.00 4.29 11.23
C GLU A 106 -2.35 3.91 11.86
N THR A 107 -3.19 4.89 12.21
CA THR A 107 -4.52 4.65 12.80
C THR A 107 -5.41 3.85 11.85
N ILE A 108 -5.39 4.20 10.56
CA ILE A 108 -6.15 3.50 9.51
C ILE A 108 -5.58 2.10 9.32
N SER A 109 -4.26 1.97 9.23
CA SER A 109 -3.57 0.69 9.00
C SER A 109 -3.78 -0.29 10.16
N LEU A 110 -3.61 0.15 11.41
CA LEU A 110 -3.86 -0.66 12.60
C LEU A 110 -5.32 -1.09 12.71
N LYS A 111 -6.26 -0.17 12.48
CA LYS A 111 -7.70 -0.48 12.46
C LYS A 111 -8.01 -1.55 11.41
N LEU A 112 -7.48 -1.38 10.20
CA LEU A 112 -7.69 -2.30 9.10
C LEU A 112 -7.17 -3.71 9.44
N ALA A 113 -5.93 -3.82 9.92
CA ALA A 113 -5.33 -5.10 10.30
C ALA A 113 -6.12 -5.82 11.41
N LYS A 114 -6.53 -5.10 12.45
CA LYS A 114 -7.34 -5.67 13.55
C LYS A 114 -8.68 -6.18 13.04
N MET A 115 -9.40 -5.37 12.27
CA MET A 115 -10.71 -5.77 11.72
C MET A 115 -10.59 -6.95 10.76
N ILE A 116 -9.53 -7.03 9.96
CA ILE A 116 -9.28 -8.18 9.07
C ILE A 116 -9.01 -9.44 9.89
N ASN A 117 -8.16 -9.37 10.93
CA ASN A 117 -7.90 -10.52 11.80
C ASN A 117 -9.19 -11.00 12.49
N GLU A 118 -10.01 -10.10 13.01
CA GLU A 118 -11.31 -10.41 13.61
C GLU A 118 -12.27 -11.07 12.59
N GLU A 119 -12.30 -10.56 11.38
CA GLU A 119 -13.17 -11.07 10.32
C GLU A 119 -12.75 -12.47 9.86
N LEU A 120 -11.45 -12.67 9.64
CA LEU A 120 -10.90 -13.95 9.20
C LEU A 120 -10.92 -15.03 10.29
N ALA A 121 -11.02 -14.65 11.56
CA ALA A 121 -11.24 -15.60 12.67
C ALA A 121 -12.62 -16.28 12.61
N LYS A 122 -13.59 -15.71 11.90
CA LYS A 122 -14.92 -16.30 11.72
C LYS A 122 -14.86 -17.46 10.73
N ASP A 123 -15.28 -18.66 11.12
CA ASP A 123 -15.27 -19.84 10.24
C ASP A 123 -16.09 -19.64 8.96
N THR A 124 -17.12 -18.82 9.03
CA THR A 124 -18.03 -18.54 7.91
C THR A 124 -17.42 -17.66 6.81
N VAL A 125 -16.34 -16.92 7.08
CA VAL A 125 -15.68 -16.03 6.12
C VAL A 125 -14.63 -16.81 5.33
N SER A 126 -14.68 -16.70 4.01
CA SER A 126 -13.78 -17.39 3.09
C SER A 126 -12.50 -16.61 2.80
N GLY A 127 -12.60 -15.28 2.75
CA GLY A 127 -11.49 -14.38 2.51
C GLY A 127 -11.94 -12.92 2.57
N VAL A 128 -11.00 -12.01 2.45
CA VAL A 128 -11.27 -10.56 2.48
C VAL A 128 -10.65 -9.85 1.27
N VAL A 129 -11.28 -8.73 0.89
CA VAL A 129 -10.80 -7.81 -0.15
C VAL A 129 -10.62 -6.43 0.47
N VAL A 130 -9.50 -5.78 0.19
CA VAL A 130 -9.23 -4.39 0.57
C VAL A 130 -9.17 -3.56 -0.71
N THR A 131 -10.11 -2.61 -0.90
CA THR A 131 -10.00 -1.64 -2.00
C THR A 131 -9.16 -0.46 -1.55
N HIS A 132 -8.18 -0.06 -2.36
CA HIS A 132 -7.14 0.88 -1.97
C HIS A 132 -6.71 1.76 -3.15
N GLY A 133 -6.14 2.93 -2.85
CA GLY A 133 -5.47 3.76 -3.86
C GLY A 133 -4.11 3.18 -4.22
N THR A 134 -3.69 3.35 -5.48
CA THR A 134 -2.54 2.63 -6.02
C THR A 134 -1.18 3.16 -5.59
N ASP A 135 -1.08 4.41 -5.09
CA ASP A 135 0.23 5.04 -4.83
C ASP A 135 0.97 4.44 -3.63
N THR A 136 0.24 3.99 -2.60
CA THR A 136 0.79 3.32 -1.42
C THR A 136 0.17 1.94 -1.17
N LEU A 137 -0.45 1.34 -2.21
CA LEU A 137 -1.07 0.02 -2.11
C LEU A 137 -0.09 -1.05 -1.64
N GLU A 138 1.13 -1.02 -2.16
CA GLU A 138 2.20 -1.96 -1.81
C GLU A 138 2.60 -1.88 -0.34
N GLU A 139 2.60 -0.68 0.24
CA GLU A 139 2.91 -0.46 1.66
C GLU A 139 1.84 -1.08 2.56
N THR A 140 0.55 -0.81 2.28
CA THR A 140 -0.57 -1.44 2.99
C THR A 140 -0.58 -2.95 2.79
N ALA A 141 -0.27 -3.42 1.57
CA ALA A 141 -0.19 -4.85 1.28
C ALA A 141 0.88 -5.55 2.12
N PHE A 142 2.08 -4.97 2.21
CA PHE A 142 3.17 -5.51 3.02
C PHE A 142 2.86 -5.42 4.52
N PHE A 143 2.23 -4.33 4.97
CA PHE A 143 1.79 -4.20 6.36
C PHE A 143 0.80 -5.31 6.74
N LEU A 144 -0.20 -5.58 5.90
CA LEU A 144 -1.15 -6.67 6.13
C LEU A 144 -0.49 -8.05 6.04
N GLU A 145 0.47 -8.23 5.11
CA GLU A 145 1.27 -9.46 5.03
C GLU A 145 2.00 -9.76 6.35
N SER A 146 2.46 -8.71 7.02
CA SER A 146 3.24 -8.80 8.25
C SER A 146 2.38 -8.82 9.53
N THR A 147 1.08 -8.51 9.45
CA THR A 147 0.22 -8.33 10.64
C THR A 147 -1.06 -9.15 10.64
N VAL A 148 -1.41 -9.78 9.51
CA VAL A 148 -2.57 -10.68 9.41
C VAL A 148 -2.12 -12.12 9.44
N ASN A 149 -2.49 -12.83 10.50
CA ASN A 149 -2.15 -14.24 10.68
C ASN A 149 -3.35 -15.13 10.32
N SER A 150 -3.49 -15.46 9.04
CA SER A 150 -4.57 -16.32 8.56
C SER A 150 -4.16 -17.13 7.34
N SER A 151 -4.67 -18.35 7.23
CA SER A 151 -4.58 -19.16 6.01
C SER A 151 -5.56 -18.75 4.92
N LYS A 152 -6.53 -17.89 5.25
CA LYS A 152 -7.53 -17.40 4.30
C LYS A 152 -6.97 -16.25 3.49
N PRO A 153 -7.40 -16.06 2.22
CA PRO A 153 -6.85 -15.04 1.34
C PRO A 153 -7.20 -13.62 1.82
N VAL A 154 -6.19 -12.75 1.77
CA VAL A 154 -6.30 -11.29 1.91
C VAL A 154 -5.91 -10.68 0.58
N ILE A 155 -6.82 -9.99 -0.09
CA ILE A 155 -6.61 -9.48 -1.45
C ILE A 155 -6.66 -7.96 -1.44
N LEU A 156 -5.57 -7.29 -1.82
CA LEU A 156 -5.59 -5.87 -2.11
C LEU A 156 -5.86 -5.64 -3.58
N VAL A 157 -6.69 -4.63 -3.85
CA VAL A 157 -7.11 -4.24 -5.19
C VAL A 157 -7.23 -2.73 -5.30
N GLY A 158 -6.85 -2.20 -6.44
CA GLY A 158 -6.99 -0.79 -6.79
C GLY A 158 -7.43 -0.61 -8.23
N ALA A 159 -7.37 0.63 -8.70
CA ALA A 159 -7.57 0.97 -10.09
C ALA A 159 -6.65 2.12 -10.49
N MET A 160 -6.17 2.11 -11.73
CA MET A 160 -5.35 3.18 -12.29
C MET A 160 -6.21 4.27 -12.94
N ARG A 161 -7.49 3.98 -13.22
CA ARG A 161 -8.47 4.91 -13.79
C ARG A 161 -9.63 5.10 -12.83
N PRO A 162 -10.18 6.34 -12.71
CA PRO A 162 -11.36 6.58 -11.90
C PRO A 162 -12.57 5.84 -12.45
N ALA A 163 -13.55 5.57 -11.58
CA ALA A 163 -14.75 4.79 -11.94
C ALA A 163 -15.55 5.37 -13.12
N THR A 164 -15.45 6.67 -13.36
CA THR A 164 -16.13 7.37 -14.47
C THR A 164 -15.35 7.34 -15.79
N ALA A 165 -14.10 6.88 -15.80
CA ALA A 165 -13.26 6.92 -17.00
C ALA A 165 -13.73 5.91 -18.06
N LEU A 166 -13.49 6.27 -19.34
CA LEU A 166 -13.59 5.29 -20.43
C LEU A 166 -12.61 4.14 -20.17
N SER A 167 -13.11 2.92 -20.27
CA SER A 167 -12.33 1.70 -19.96
C SER A 167 -11.75 1.74 -18.53
N ALA A 168 -12.55 2.15 -17.53
CA ALA A 168 -12.20 2.04 -16.12
C ALA A 168 -11.83 0.58 -15.78
N ASP A 169 -10.69 0.39 -15.13
CA ASP A 169 -10.17 -0.94 -14.78
C ASP A 169 -10.70 -1.47 -13.44
N GLY A 170 -11.19 -0.57 -12.58
CA GLY A 170 -11.67 -0.90 -11.25
C GLY A 170 -12.73 -2.00 -11.17
N PRO A 171 -13.79 -1.99 -12.00
CA PRO A 171 -14.83 -3.01 -11.95
C PRO A 171 -14.30 -4.43 -12.17
N LEU A 172 -13.45 -4.65 -13.18
CA LEU A 172 -12.88 -5.97 -13.44
C LEU A 172 -11.89 -6.39 -12.37
N ASN A 173 -11.02 -5.47 -11.92
CA ASN A 173 -10.08 -5.73 -10.83
C ASN A 173 -10.83 -6.14 -9.55
N LEU A 174 -11.94 -5.46 -9.20
CA LEU A 174 -12.76 -5.81 -8.03
C LEU A 174 -13.42 -7.19 -8.18
N PHE A 175 -13.96 -7.49 -9.36
CA PHE A 175 -14.55 -8.81 -9.64
C PHE A 175 -13.52 -9.93 -9.43
N GLN A 176 -12.32 -9.76 -9.96
CA GLN A 176 -11.22 -10.72 -9.83
C GLN A 176 -10.78 -10.87 -8.38
N ALA A 177 -10.65 -9.75 -7.65
CA ALA A 177 -10.28 -9.77 -6.24
C ALA A 177 -11.31 -10.56 -5.39
N VAL A 178 -12.60 -10.33 -5.60
CA VAL A 178 -13.67 -11.08 -4.91
C VAL A 178 -13.66 -12.55 -5.32
N THR A 179 -13.47 -12.85 -6.62
CA THR A 179 -13.33 -14.22 -7.11
C THR A 179 -12.21 -14.97 -6.41
N LEU A 180 -11.05 -14.33 -6.25
CA LEU A 180 -9.89 -14.94 -5.59
C LEU A 180 -10.12 -15.09 -4.09
N ALA A 181 -10.70 -14.08 -3.42
CA ALA A 181 -11.03 -14.15 -2.00
C ALA A 181 -12.05 -15.24 -1.65
N ALA A 182 -12.96 -15.53 -2.59
CA ALA A 182 -13.95 -16.60 -2.49
C ALA A 182 -13.36 -18.00 -2.78
N SER A 183 -12.21 -18.05 -3.47
CA SER A 183 -11.63 -19.31 -3.97
C SER A 183 -10.76 -20.04 -2.94
N PRO A 184 -10.94 -21.36 -2.76
CA PRO A 184 -10.02 -22.16 -1.96
C PRO A 184 -8.56 -22.12 -2.49
N ALA A 185 -8.36 -21.85 -3.78
CA ALA A 185 -7.02 -21.75 -4.39
C ALA A 185 -6.22 -20.53 -3.88
N GLY A 186 -6.88 -19.52 -3.29
CA GLY A 186 -6.22 -18.38 -2.68
C GLY A 186 -5.63 -18.65 -1.29
N ARG A 187 -5.92 -19.79 -0.67
CA ARG A 187 -5.49 -20.10 0.70
C ARG A 187 -3.99 -20.39 0.80
N ASN A 188 -3.43 -20.09 1.98
CA ASN A 188 -2.01 -20.32 2.31
C ASN A 188 -1.03 -19.64 1.35
N ARG A 189 -1.37 -18.44 0.89
CA ARG A 189 -0.53 -17.63 -0.03
C ARG A 189 -0.18 -16.24 0.54
N GLY A 190 -0.54 -15.99 1.81
CA GLY A 190 -0.39 -14.68 2.41
C GLY A 190 -1.32 -13.63 1.79
N THR A 191 -0.92 -12.39 1.91
CA THR A 191 -1.61 -11.25 1.28
C THR A 191 -1.22 -11.15 -0.19
N MET A 192 -2.21 -10.93 -1.06
CA MET A 192 -2.00 -10.86 -2.52
C MET A 192 -2.51 -9.54 -3.08
N VAL A 193 -1.85 -9.07 -4.13
CA VAL A 193 -2.23 -7.88 -4.90
C VAL A 193 -2.84 -8.33 -6.23
N VAL A 194 -4.04 -7.85 -6.54
CA VAL A 194 -4.76 -8.19 -7.78
C VAL A 194 -5.09 -6.92 -8.55
N LEU A 195 -4.43 -6.71 -9.66
CA LEU A 195 -4.72 -5.67 -10.66
C LEU A 195 -4.31 -6.17 -12.04
N ASN A 196 -5.07 -5.75 -13.06
CA ASN A 196 -4.72 -5.97 -14.48
C ASN A 196 -4.42 -7.44 -14.79
N ASP A 197 -5.33 -8.34 -14.39
CA ASP A 197 -5.24 -9.80 -14.55
C ASP A 197 -4.07 -10.50 -13.84
N ARG A 198 -3.29 -9.79 -13.02
CA ARG A 198 -2.13 -10.33 -12.32
C ARG A 198 -2.45 -10.63 -10.86
N ILE A 199 -1.84 -11.69 -10.33
CA ILE A 199 -1.86 -12.06 -8.92
C ILE A 199 -0.42 -12.02 -8.41
N GLY A 200 -0.10 -11.02 -7.63
CA GLY A 200 1.23 -10.81 -7.03
C GLY A 200 1.25 -11.10 -5.53
N SER A 201 2.40 -11.50 -5.00
CA SER A 201 2.63 -11.53 -3.56
C SER A 201 2.80 -10.12 -3.02
N ALA A 202 2.13 -9.78 -1.92
CA ALA A 202 2.33 -8.50 -1.24
C ALA A 202 3.79 -8.27 -0.80
N PHE A 203 4.54 -9.33 -0.59
CA PHE A 203 5.95 -9.26 -0.16
C PHE A 203 6.89 -8.73 -1.25
N TYR A 204 6.54 -8.94 -2.55
CA TYR A 204 7.42 -8.62 -3.67
C TYR A 204 6.80 -7.69 -4.71
N THR A 205 5.49 -7.44 -4.62
CA THR A 205 4.80 -6.63 -5.63
C THR A 205 4.96 -5.14 -5.34
N THR A 206 5.38 -4.38 -6.33
CA THR A 206 5.53 -2.92 -6.26
C THR A 206 4.94 -2.23 -7.48
N LYS A 207 4.61 -0.93 -7.36
CA LYS A 207 4.13 -0.06 -8.44
C LYS A 207 5.31 0.41 -9.28
N ASN A 208 5.57 -0.25 -10.40
CA ASN A 208 6.72 0.04 -11.26
C ASN A 208 6.49 1.19 -12.26
N ASN A 209 5.23 1.55 -12.53
CA ASN A 209 4.88 2.62 -13.46
C ASN A 209 3.81 3.53 -12.85
N ALA A 210 4.03 4.83 -12.95
CA ALA A 210 3.12 5.82 -12.37
C ALA A 210 1.76 5.95 -13.10
N ASN A 211 1.66 5.55 -14.37
CA ASN A 211 0.54 5.92 -15.25
C ASN A 211 -0.17 4.77 -15.94
N THR A 212 0.51 3.67 -16.27
CA THR A 212 -0.07 2.57 -17.05
C THR A 212 -0.91 1.64 -16.20
N LEU A 213 -1.88 0.94 -16.80
CA LEU A 213 -2.65 -0.10 -16.13
C LEU A 213 -1.76 -1.28 -15.71
N ASP A 214 -0.80 -1.63 -16.57
CA ASP A 214 0.17 -2.68 -16.32
C ASP A 214 1.34 -2.13 -15.49
N THR A 215 1.16 -2.06 -14.19
CA THR A 215 2.08 -1.34 -13.31
C THR A 215 2.54 -2.11 -12.07
N PHE A 216 1.77 -3.07 -11.57
CA PHE A 216 2.14 -3.83 -10.38
C PHE A 216 2.87 -5.13 -10.75
N PHE A 217 4.14 -5.20 -10.38
CA PHE A 217 5.00 -6.34 -10.72
C PHE A 217 5.80 -6.84 -9.53
N SER A 218 6.09 -8.14 -9.55
CA SER A 218 7.13 -8.79 -8.77
C SER A 218 8.25 -9.18 -9.76
N THR A 219 9.16 -8.27 -10.03
CA THR A 219 10.06 -8.39 -11.19
C THR A 219 10.98 -9.62 -11.09
N GLU A 220 11.67 -9.81 -9.95
CA GLU A 220 12.58 -10.95 -9.77
C GLU A 220 11.87 -12.20 -9.23
N ALA A 221 10.98 -12.04 -8.23
CA ALA A 221 10.28 -13.17 -7.63
C ALA A 221 9.18 -13.74 -8.55
N GLY A 222 8.72 -12.95 -9.53
CA GLY A 222 7.65 -13.31 -10.45
C GLY A 222 6.25 -13.21 -9.84
N GLN A 223 5.24 -13.34 -10.71
CA GLN A 223 3.85 -13.36 -10.29
C GLN A 223 3.48 -14.72 -9.68
N LEU A 224 2.59 -14.73 -8.70
CA LEU A 224 2.02 -15.98 -8.18
C LEU A 224 1.12 -16.66 -9.23
N GLY A 225 0.43 -15.85 -10.04
CA GLY A 225 -0.50 -16.32 -11.04
C GLY A 225 -1.11 -15.19 -11.85
N VAL A 226 -2.10 -15.55 -12.65
CA VAL A 226 -2.87 -14.64 -13.52
C VAL A 226 -4.34 -15.04 -13.53
N PHE A 227 -5.20 -14.13 -13.98
CA PHE A 227 -6.57 -14.47 -14.33
C PHE A 227 -6.64 -14.80 -15.83
N ILE A 228 -7.29 -15.89 -16.15
CA ILE A 228 -7.63 -16.29 -17.54
C ILE A 228 -9.14 -16.48 -17.58
N ASN A 229 -9.83 -15.65 -18.37
CA ASN A 229 -11.30 -15.64 -18.42
C ASN A 229 -11.95 -15.60 -17.02
N GLN A 230 -11.44 -14.74 -16.16
CA GLN A 230 -11.90 -14.49 -14.78
C GLN A 230 -11.72 -15.70 -13.82
N VAL A 231 -10.94 -16.71 -14.21
CA VAL A 231 -10.56 -17.84 -13.37
C VAL A 231 -9.10 -17.63 -12.91
N PRO A 232 -8.81 -17.68 -11.61
CA PRO A 232 -7.44 -17.57 -11.12
C PRO A 232 -6.62 -18.81 -11.48
N PHE A 233 -5.48 -18.61 -12.13
CA PHE A 233 -4.53 -19.63 -12.49
C PHE A 233 -3.20 -19.34 -11.79
N PHE A 234 -2.77 -20.25 -10.90
CA PHE A 234 -1.51 -20.12 -10.18
C PHE A 234 -0.38 -20.90 -10.85
N PHE A 235 0.80 -20.33 -10.89
CA PHE A 235 2.00 -20.98 -11.43
C PHE A 235 2.65 -21.95 -10.44
N TYR A 236 2.41 -21.73 -9.13
CA TYR A 236 3.06 -22.47 -8.06
C TYR A 236 2.03 -22.99 -7.05
N ALA A 237 2.40 -24.06 -6.35
CA ALA A 237 1.68 -24.50 -5.16
C ALA A 237 1.64 -23.37 -4.10
N PRO A 238 0.68 -23.38 -3.14
CA PRO A 238 0.70 -22.45 -2.05
C PRO A 238 2.04 -22.45 -1.33
N SER A 239 2.64 -21.26 -1.21
CA SER A 239 3.91 -21.04 -0.54
C SER A 239 3.95 -19.61 -0.01
N GLU A 240 4.71 -19.39 1.05
CA GLU A 240 4.95 -18.08 1.65
C GLU A 240 6.38 -17.63 1.38
N PRO A 241 6.64 -16.32 1.34
CA PRO A 241 7.99 -15.78 1.17
C PRO A 241 8.94 -16.25 2.27
N VAL A 242 10.18 -16.55 1.91
CA VAL A 242 11.24 -16.84 2.88
C VAL A 242 11.55 -15.58 3.68
N GLY A 243 11.64 -15.73 5.00
CA GLY A 243 11.91 -14.59 5.90
C GLY A 243 10.68 -13.77 6.29
N ARG A 244 9.48 -14.21 5.92
CA ARG A 244 8.23 -13.59 6.40
C ARG A 244 8.19 -13.58 7.92
N VAL A 245 7.96 -12.40 8.50
CA VAL A 245 7.77 -12.22 9.94
C VAL A 245 6.34 -11.78 10.19
N GLN A 246 5.73 -12.32 11.24
CA GLN A 246 4.39 -11.97 11.67
C GLN A 246 4.44 -11.20 13.00
N PHE A 247 3.77 -10.06 13.05
CA PHE A 247 3.64 -9.22 14.23
C PHE A 247 2.20 -9.24 14.74
N ASP A 248 2.03 -9.45 16.03
CA ASP A 248 0.72 -9.28 16.68
C ASP A 248 0.49 -7.80 17.00
N VAL A 249 -0.47 -7.20 16.31
CA VAL A 249 -0.87 -5.81 16.49
C VAL A 249 -2.19 -5.66 17.28
N SER A 250 -2.72 -6.72 17.86
CA SER A 250 -4.03 -6.72 18.55
C SER A 250 -4.10 -5.68 19.66
N ASN A 251 -3.02 -5.50 20.43
CA ASN A 251 -2.91 -4.57 21.54
C ASN A 251 -2.09 -3.31 21.22
N VAL A 252 -1.64 -3.14 19.98
CA VAL A 252 -0.86 -1.97 19.56
C VAL A 252 -1.81 -0.81 19.31
N THR A 253 -1.55 0.34 19.92
CA THR A 253 -2.34 1.58 19.74
C THR A 253 -1.66 2.56 18.82
N ASP A 254 -0.34 2.60 18.85
CA ASP A 254 0.49 3.53 18.09
C ASP A 254 1.70 2.76 17.50
N LEU A 255 2.13 3.15 16.31
CA LEU A 255 3.35 2.63 15.69
C LEU A 255 4.53 3.59 15.96
N ALA A 256 5.74 3.06 15.95
CA ALA A 256 6.94 3.87 15.99
C ALA A 256 7.04 4.75 14.73
N GLN A 257 7.48 6.01 14.90
CA GLN A 257 7.77 6.88 13.78
C GLN A 257 9.09 6.43 13.13
N VAL A 258 9.02 5.89 11.92
CA VAL A 258 10.18 5.46 11.14
C VAL A 258 10.26 6.27 9.86
N ASP A 259 11.37 7.01 9.70
CA ASP A 259 11.58 7.83 8.51
C ASP A 259 12.51 7.13 7.52
N ILE A 260 12.24 7.35 6.22
CA ILE A 260 13.04 6.79 5.12
C ILE A 260 13.94 7.88 4.55
N LEU A 261 15.25 7.69 4.64
CA LEU A 261 16.24 8.55 4.00
C LEU A 261 16.63 7.97 2.63
N TYR A 262 16.18 8.65 1.57
CA TYR A 262 16.46 8.24 0.19
C TYR A 262 17.82 8.77 -0.26
N SER A 263 18.80 7.90 -0.40
CA SER A 263 20.19 8.25 -0.73
C SER A 263 20.36 8.74 -2.17
N HIS A 264 21.25 9.71 -2.34
CA HIS A 264 21.67 10.25 -3.64
C HIS A 264 23.12 10.73 -3.59
N GLN A 265 23.69 11.12 -4.76
CA GLN A 265 25.01 11.75 -4.77
C GLN A 265 24.99 13.04 -3.92
N ASP A 266 26.05 13.22 -3.13
CA ASP A 266 26.21 14.40 -2.26
C ASP A 266 25.06 14.62 -1.26
N MET A 267 24.44 13.53 -0.81
CA MET A 267 23.42 13.57 0.25
C MET A 267 24.05 14.16 1.52
N ASP A 268 23.37 15.20 2.07
CA ASP A 268 23.80 15.83 3.31
C ASP A 268 23.67 14.83 4.48
N PRO A 269 24.79 14.45 5.12
CA PRO A 269 24.76 13.51 6.24
C PRO A 269 23.99 14.06 7.47
N TYR A 270 23.77 15.39 7.56
CA TYR A 270 22.98 15.99 8.64
C TYR A 270 21.52 15.52 8.61
N LEU A 271 21.01 14.96 7.51
CA LEU A 271 19.65 14.43 7.44
C LEU A 271 19.37 13.37 8.50
N PHE A 272 20.36 12.57 8.90
CA PHE A 272 20.20 11.64 10.03
C PHE A 272 19.89 12.37 11.35
N ASN A 273 20.59 13.48 11.61
CA ASN A 273 20.35 14.28 12.82
C ASN A 273 18.98 14.97 12.73
N ALA A 274 18.64 15.57 11.59
CA ALA A 274 17.37 16.26 11.39
C ALA A 274 16.16 15.31 11.59
N THR A 275 16.27 14.05 11.17
CA THR A 275 15.27 13.02 11.38
C THR A 275 15.07 12.74 12.88
N ILE A 276 16.17 12.59 13.63
CA ILE A 276 16.09 12.39 15.09
C ILE A 276 15.57 13.62 15.82
N ASP A 277 16.02 14.81 15.42
CA ASP A 277 15.53 16.09 15.96
C ASP A 277 14.02 16.26 15.68
N GLY A 278 13.52 15.65 14.58
CA GLY A 278 12.10 15.57 14.24
C GLY A 278 11.28 14.56 15.04
N GLY A 279 11.93 13.74 15.87
CA GLY A 279 11.28 12.78 16.77
C GLY A 279 11.14 11.36 16.22
N ALA A 280 11.90 10.99 15.21
CA ALA A 280 11.87 9.61 14.68
C ALA A 280 12.40 8.60 15.70
N ASP A 281 11.70 7.46 15.79
CA ASP A 281 12.07 6.30 16.62
C ASP A 281 12.94 5.31 15.86
N GLY A 282 13.05 5.45 14.54
CA GLY A 282 13.86 4.61 13.66
C GLY A 282 14.14 5.26 12.32
N ILE A 283 15.17 4.81 11.63
CA ILE A 283 15.53 5.27 10.28
C ILE A 283 15.70 4.06 9.37
N VAL A 284 15.08 4.12 8.19
CA VAL A 284 15.43 3.24 7.07
C VAL A 284 16.26 4.04 6.07
N TYR A 285 17.46 3.58 5.78
CA TYR A 285 18.31 4.20 4.78
C TYR A 285 18.21 3.46 3.45
N ALA A 286 17.54 4.06 2.48
CA ALA A 286 17.43 3.52 1.11
C ALA A 286 18.69 3.87 0.31
N GLY A 287 19.71 2.99 0.40
CA GLY A 287 21.05 3.19 -0.15
C GLY A 287 21.14 3.06 -1.66
N VAL A 288 22.24 3.49 -2.25
CA VAL A 288 22.53 3.33 -3.68
C VAL A 288 22.99 1.89 -3.99
N GLY A 289 22.69 1.39 -5.19
CA GLY A 289 23.02 0.01 -5.56
C GLY A 289 22.46 -0.99 -4.54
N ALA A 290 23.27 -1.88 -4.02
CA ALA A 290 22.91 -2.90 -3.03
C ALA A 290 22.92 -2.35 -1.57
N GLY A 291 22.46 -1.12 -1.35
CA GLY A 291 22.38 -0.48 -0.03
C GLY A 291 23.62 0.38 0.31
N GLY A 292 24.42 0.79 -0.68
CA GLY A 292 25.62 1.58 -0.48
C GLY A 292 25.37 2.94 0.18
N MET A 293 26.30 3.35 1.04
CA MET A 293 26.32 4.62 1.75
C MET A 293 27.65 5.32 1.53
N SER A 294 27.66 6.64 1.40
CA SER A 294 28.90 7.39 1.38
C SER A 294 29.63 7.29 2.72
N ARG A 295 30.96 7.36 2.73
CA ARG A 295 31.73 7.30 3.98
C ARG A 295 31.30 8.36 4.99
N VAL A 296 30.99 9.57 4.54
CA VAL A 296 30.57 10.67 5.43
C VAL A 296 29.20 10.38 6.03
N ALA A 297 28.26 9.90 5.22
CA ALA A 297 26.93 9.49 5.70
C ALA A 297 27.02 8.32 6.69
N SER A 298 27.85 7.30 6.40
CA SER A 298 28.08 6.16 7.29
C SER A 298 28.62 6.58 8.65
N LEU A 299 29.64 7.46 8.68
CA LEU A 299 30.19 7.98 9.94
C LEU A 299 29.18 8.79 10.73
N ASN A 300 28.28 9.51 10.06
CA ASN A 300 27.24 10.26 10.77
C ASN A 300 26.12 9.33 11.28
N ALA A 301 25.70 8.36 10.50
CA ALA A 301 24.74 7.33 10.94
C ALA A 301 25.26 6.59 12.19
N GLU A 302 26.55 6.21 12.19
CA GLU A 302 27.21 5.60 13.36
C GLU A 302 27.19 6.51 14.59
N ARG A 303 27.49 7.80 14.41
CA ARG A 303 27.43 8.78 15.51
C ARG A 303 26.04 8.92 16.08
N VAL A 304 25.03 9.01 15.21
CA VAL A 304 23.62 9.10 15.63
C VAL A 304 23.22 7.83 16.39
N PHE A 305 23.52 6.66 15.87
CA PHE A 305 23.22 5.40 16.55
C PHE A 305 23.92 5.33 17.92
N ASN A 306 25.21 5.63 18.01
CA ASN A 306 25.96 5.59 19.25
C ASN A 306 25.48 6.61 20.30
N ALA A 307 24.96 7.76 19.86
CA ALA A 307 24.44 8.80 20.73
C ALA A 307 23.02 8.53 21.22
N THR A 308 22.17 7.89 20.43
CA THR A 308 20.73 7.78 20.67
C THR A 308 20.24 6.35 20.92
N GLY A 309 20.94 5.36 20.40
CA GLY A 309 20.50 3.96 20.36
C GLY A 309 19.37 3.69 19.36
N ILE A 310 18.95 4.69 18.58
CA ILE A 310 17.84 4.58 17.63
C ILE A 310 18.27 3.69 16.44
N PRO A 311 17.49 2.65 16.08
CA PRO A 311 17.88 1.73 15.03
C PRO A 311 17.94 2.40 13.65
N ILE A 312 18.99 2.09 12.89
CA ILE A 312 19.15 2.51 11.50
C ILE A 312 19.26 1.25 10.64
N VAL A 313 18.25 1.00 9.83
CA VAL A 313 18.16 -0.18 8.97
C VAL A 313 18.62 0.18 7.55
N ALA A 314 19.58 -0.55 7.04
CA ALA A 314 20.03 -0.39 5.66
C ALA A 314 19.10 -1.15 4.70
N SER A 315 18.61 -0.44 3.69
CA SER A 315 17.86 -0.94 2.54
C SER A 315 18.50 -0.42 1.25
N HIS A 316 17.89 -0.63 0.12
CA HIS A 316 18.32 -0.08 -1.17
C HIS A 316 17.15 0.62 -1.89
N ARG A 317 17.50 1.56 -2.77
CA ARG A 317 16.53 2.30 -3.59
C ARG A 317 16.28 1.67 -4.97
N SER A 318 17.00 0.57 -5.27
CA SER A 318 16.73 -0.20 -6.48
C SER A 318 15.39 -0.93 -6.34
N SER A 319 14.63 -1.05 -7.41
CA SER A 319 13.32 -1.74 -7.39
C SER A 319 13.41 -3.23 -7.08
N ASP A 320 14.56 -3.84 -7.37
CA ASP A 320 14.84 -5.26 -7.17
C ASP A 320 16.24 -5.47 -6.63
N GLY A 321 16.52 -6.69 -6.15
CA GLY A 321 17.81 -7.09 -5.62
C GLY A 321 17.78 -7.34 -4.12
N LEU A 322 18.93 -7.72 -3.59
CA LEU A 322 19.11 -7.99 -2.16
C LEU A 322 20.20 -7.09 -1.58
N ASN A 323 20.01 -6.64 -0.36
CA ASN A 323 21.06 -6.02 0.41
C ASN A 323 22.09 -7.08 0.83
N ILE A 324 23.35 -6.87 0.47
CA ILE A 324 24.44 -7.71 0.94
C ILE A 324 24.95 -7.15 2.27
N VAL A 325 24.19 -7.31 3.33
CA VAL A 325 24.58 -6.88 4.69
C VAL A 325 25.71 -7.76 5.26
N ALA A 326 25.90 -8.95 4.72
CA ALA A 326 26.79 -9.95 5.29
C ALA A 326 28.30 -9.65 5.18
N ALA A 327 28.71 -8.75 4.31
CA ALA A 327 30.14 -8.49 4.06
C ALA A 327 30.77 -7.42 4.95
N CYS A 328 29.99 -6.63 5.67
CA CYS A 328 30.49 -5.51 6.48
C CYS A 328 30.54 -5.77 7.98
N ASN A 329 30.27 -6.97 8.42
CA ASN A 329 30.30 -7.35 9.84
C ASN A 329 31.71 -7.54 10.42
N HIS A 330 32.74 -6.88 9.87
CA HIS A 330 34.08 -7.01 10.49
C HIS A 330 34.29 -6.13 11.72
N ASP A 331 33.42 -5.14 12.00
CA ASP A 331 33.68 -4.18 13.08
C ASP A 331 32.49 -3.88 13.99
N GLY A 332 31.59 -4.82 14.21
CA GLY A 332 30.64 -4.76 15.35
C GLY A 332 29.55 -3.67 15.26
N LEU A 333 29.30 -3.10 14.11
CA LEU A 333 28.16 -2.19 13.92
C LEU A 333 26.86 -2.98 13.88
N GLY A 334 26.00 -2.76 14.85
CA GLY A 334 24.68 -3.38 14.96
C GLY A 334 23.67 -2.91 13.91
N LEU A 335 24.10 -2.66 12.68
CA LEU A 335 23.24 -2.46 11.54
C LEU A 335 22.69 -3.83 11.11
N ARG A 336 21.49 -4.14 11.51
CA ARG A 336 20.75 -5.33 11.07
C ARG A 336 19.70 -4.94 10.04
#